data_96cd6343256ff32eb3dd4168537a0a84
#
_entry.id   96cd6343256ff32eb3dd4168537a0a84
#
_cell.length_a   1.000
_cell.length_b   1.000
_cell.length_c   1.000
_cell.angle_alpha   90.00
_cell.angle_beta   90.00
_cell.angle_gamma   90.00
#
_symmetry.space_group_name_H-M   'P 1'
#
loop_
_entity.id
_entity.type
_entity.pdbx_description
1 polymer ?
#
loop_
_entity_poly.entity_id
_entity_poly.type
_entity_poly.pdbx_seq_one_letter_code
_entity_poly.pdbx_strand_id
1 'polypeptide(L)'
;MTVWIQNPFDSLPSEGGRKQRYWLMAEAFLRAGHRVTYWTSDFSHSGKRRREAPPSVHDGMEVAMVPTAPYSGNVSMRRIASHRAYARSWTRMACERGDRPDLIVSSMPTISAASVAISLGRRLSARVVIDVQDAWPETFERLAPNPLRPIAGALLAPLRREAQRIYRAADMVTGVCDRYRDLTGRDDYFRAYLGIEAPRHRFFEDLRYGTGGRRLVYSGNLGRSYDLDTVVKAVKADESLELDVAGFGEFSSDCPRVRFHGMLPAERLQALLAECDIGVIPMRDDSWVGIPNKMFDYAAAGLRIVTSLGGEAAGLVAKYRCGATYRPGVATSLAAAVSACGGIGRDASLEMCRREFDAIKIYDDYVGFVTMP
;
A
#
# COMPACT_ATOMS: atom_id res chain seq x y z
N MET A 1 4.73 2.32 27.08
CA MET A 1 5.49 1.20 26.50
C MET A 1 6.62 1.73 25.65
N THR A 2 7.66 0.92 25.45
CA THR A 2 8.70 1.15 24.45
C THR A 2 8.36 0.30 23.22
N VAL A 3 8.21 0.92 22.06
CA VAL A 3 7.78 0.27 20.83
C VAL A 3 8.88 0.37 19.78
N TRP A 4 9.26 -0.75 19.20
CA TRP A 4 10.15 -0.79 18.05
C TRP A 4 9.32 -1.05 16.80
N ILE A 5 9.42 -0.18 15.81
CA ILE A 5 8.79 -0.35 14.49
C ILE A 5 9.87 -0.62 13.47
N GLN A 6 9.80 -1.75 12.78
CA GLN A 6 10.79 -2.15 11.79
C GLN A 6 10.18 -2.11 10.39
N ASN A 7 10.68 -1.20 9.53
CA ASN A 7 10.40 -1.19 8.10
C ASN A 7 11.60 -0.67 7.29
N PRO A 8 12.20 -1.46 6.40
CA PRO A 8 13.35 -1.03 5.61
C PRO A 8 12.99 -0.26 4.34
N PHE A 9 11.70 -0.17 3.96
CA PHE A 9 11.29 0.26 2.62
C PHE A 9 10.70 1.64 2.55
N ASP A 10 9.94 2.04 3.56
CA ASP A 10 9.25 3.33 3.55
C ASP A 10 10.24 4.48 3.40
N SER A 11 9.89 5.46 2.57
CA SER A 11 10.63 6.71 2.50
C SER A 11 10.43 7.49 3.80
N LEU A 12 11.49 8.16 4.25
CA LEU A 12 11.39 9.06 5.40
C LEU A 12 10.76 10.40 4.95
N PRO A 13 10.04 11.11 5.82
CA PRO A 13 9.50 12.42 5.51
C PRO A 13 10.58 13.41 5.04
N SER A 14 11.81 13.31 5.57
CA SER A 14 12.97 14.09 5.15
C SER A 14 13.42 13.85 3.70
N GLU A 15 13.00 12.76 3.08
CA GLU A 15 13.30 12.44 1.67
C GLU A 15 12.29 13.09 0.70
N GLY A 16 11.30 13.81 1.22
CA GLY A 16 10.18 14.39 0.47
C GLY A 16 9.08 13.37 0.20
N GLY A 17 7.89 13.87 -0.06
CA GLY A 17 6.71 13.05 -0.32
C GLY A 17 5.79 12.91 0.89
N ARG A 18 4.80 12.02 0.75
CA ARG A 18 3.82 11.76 1.82
C ARG A 18 4.41 10.86 2.90
N LYS A 19 3.94 11.03 4.13
CA LYS A 19 4.16 10.06 5.19
C LYS A 19 3.58 8.70 4.79
N GLN A 20 4.34 7.65 5.06
CA GLN A 20 3.93 6.30 4.72
C GLN A 20 3.44 5.56 5.96
N ARG A 21 2.90 4.36 5.78
CA ARG A 21 2.21 3.56 6.78
C ARG A 21 2.92 3.51 8.13
N TYR A 22 4.17 3.09 8.15
CA TYR A 22 4.87 2.85 9.42
C TYR A 22 5.28 4.14 10.13
N TRP A 23 5.42 5.23 9.39
CA TRP A 23 5.61 6.55 9.98
C TRP A 23 4.32 7.04 10.66
N LEU A 24 3.19 6.94 9.99
CA LEU A 24 1.87 7.29 10.55
C LEU A 24 1.53 6.42 11.77
N MET A 25 1.89 5.14 11.72
CA MET A 25 1.76 4.22 12.84
C MET A 25 2.64 4.65 14.03
N ALA A 26 3.89 5.04 13.76
CA ALA A 26 4.80 5.55 14.78
C ALA A 26 4.27 6.82 15.45
N GLU A 27 3.74 7.76 14.67
CA GLU A 27 3.08 8.97 15.20
C GLU A 27 1.85 8.64 16.06
N ALA A 28 1.07 7.61 15.72
CA ALA A 28 -0.05 7.16 16.54
C ALA A 28 0.41 6.61 17.90
N PHE A 29 1.48 5.82 17.92
CA PHE A 29 2.08 5.36 19.19
C PHE A 29 2.58 6.53 20.03
N LEU A 30 3.22 7.55 19.42
CA LEU A 30 3.65 8.75 20.13
C LEU A 30 2.47 9.54 20.70
N ARG A 31 1.39 9.72 19.93
CA ARG A 31 0.15 10.36 20.43
C ARG A 31 -0.45 9.63 21.62
N ALA A 32 -0.35 8.29 21.64
CA ALA A 32 -0.78 7.46 22.75
C ALA A 32 0.20 7.45 23.95
N GLY A 33 1.26 8.27 23.92
CA GLY A 33 2.23 8.40 25.01
C GLY A 33 3.29 7.29 25.09
N HIS A 34 3.50 6.55 24.02
CA HIS A 34 4.54 5.51 23.95
C HIS A 34 5.87 6.09 23.43
N ARG A 35 6.97 5.44 23.79
CA ARG A 35 8.30 5.75 23.21
C ARG A 35 8.49 4.90 21.98
N VAL A 36 8.95 5.50 20.87
CA VAL A 36 9.10 4.81 19.60
C VAL A 36 10.55 4.87 19.11
N THR A 37 11.10 3.71 18.73
CA THR A 37 12.30 3.60 17.90
C THR A 37 11.90 3.06 16.54
N TYR A 38 12.12 3.85 15.49
CA TYR A 38 11.85 3.51 14.10
C TYR A 38 13.09 2.94 13.42
N TRP A 39 13.09 1.64 13.14
CA TRP A 39 14.19 0.92 12.50
C TRP A 39 14.01 0.88 10.99
N THR A 40 14.86 1.58 10.26
CA THR A 40 14.81 1.60 8.80
C THR A 40 16.16 1.30 8.17
N SER A 41 16.18 1.07 6.84
CA SER A 41 17.42 0.84 6.08
C SER A 41 18.16 2.15 5.83
N ASP A 42 19.49 2.12 5.82
CA ASP A 42 20.34 3.20 5.32
C ASP A 42 20.33 3.32 3.78
N PHE A 43 19.54 2.47 3.10
CA PHE A 43 19.38 2.45 1.65
C PHE A 43 17.91 2.69 1.27
N SER A 44 17.66 3.73 0.49
CA SER A 44 16.32 4.07 0.00
C SER A 44 15.86 3.10 -1.08
N HIS A 45 14.74 2.41 -0.81
CA HIS A 45 14.15 1.48 -1.79
C HIS A 45 13.62 2.21 -3.03
N SER A 46 12.99 3.34 -2.86
CA SER A 46 12.41 4.15 -3.95
C SER A 46 13.50 4.87 -4.74
N GLY A 47 14.44 5.52 -4.06
CA GLY A 47 15.51 6.32 -4.66
C GLY A 47 16.71 5.50 -5.17
N LYS A 48 16.83 4.21 -4.79
CA LYS A 48 17.98 3.34 -5.11
C LYS A 48 19.35 3.95 -4.77
N ARG A 49 19.39 4.69 -3.67
CA ARG A 49 20.58 5.41 -3.18
C ARG A 49 20.73 5.28 -1.67
N ARG A 50 21.94 5.58 -1.17
CA ARG A 50 22.14 5.72 0.27
C ARG A 50 21.31 6.89 0.79
N ARG A 51 20.73 6.72 1.98
CA ARG A 51 20.03 7.79 2.68
C ARG A 51 21.03 8.71 3.34
N GLU A 52 20.74 10.00 3.36
CA GLU A 52 21.36 10.92 4.28
C GLU A 52 20.86 10.57 5.69
N ALA A 53 21.75 10.68 6.67
CA ALA A 53 21.37 10.42 8.05
C ALA A 53 20.29 11.43 8.48
N PRO A 54 19.08 10.99 8.84
CA PRO A 54 18.10 11.90 9.43
C PRO A 54 18.58 12.34 10.80
N PRO A 55 18.00 13.40 11.38
CA PRO A 55 18.17 13.68 12.80
C PRO A 55 17.88 12.40 13.60
N SER A 56 18.72 12.12 14.60
CA SER A 56 18.56 10.93 15.44
C SER A 56 17.20 10.89 16.15
N VAL A 57 16.61 12.05 16.38
CA VAL A 57 15.24 12.23 16.89
C VAL A 57 14.46 13.10 15.91
N HIS A 58 13.31 12.62 15.45
CA HIS A 58 12.40 13.33 14.57
C HIS A 58 10.98 13.22 15.15
N ASP A 59 10.33 14.35 15.39
CA ASP A 59 8.97 14.43 15.96
C ASP A 59 8.79 13.60 17.25
N GLY A 60 9.83 13.53 18.10
CA GLY A 60 9.78 12.76 19.35
C GLY A 60 10.07 11.25 19.21
N MET A 61 10.33 10.76 17.99
CA MET A 61 10.73 9.36 17.78
C MET A 61 12.20 9.25 17.42
N GLU A 62 12.85 8.21 17.91
CA GLU A 62 14.20 7.85 17.51
C GLU A 62 14.18 7.14 16.16
N VAL A 63 15.05 7.56 15.22
CA VAL A 63 15.21 6.89 13.91
C VAL A 63 16.56 6.17 13.90
N ALA A 64 16.50 4.83 13.88
CA ALA A 64 17.67 3.97 13.84
C ALA A 64 17.92 3.44 12.42
N MET A 65 19.00 3.89 11.80
CA MET A 65 19.38 3.46 10.45
C MET A 65 20.23 2.19 10.49
N VAL A 66 19.76 1.16 9.80
CA VAL A 66 20.38 -0.16 9.75
C VAL A 66 21.20 -0.31 8.47
N PRO A 67 22.52 -0.58 8.56
CA PRO A 67 23.37 -0.81 7.41
C PRO A 67 22.85 -1.94 6.51
N THR A 68 22.65 -1.65 5.23
CA THR A 68 21.98 -2.54 4.28
C THR A 68 22.75 -2.61 2.96
N ALA A 69 22.82 -3.78 2.33
CA ALA A 69 23.44 -3.93 1.02
C ALA A 69 22.57 -3.27 -0.08
N PRO A 70 23.14 -2.46 -0.98
CA PRO A 70 22.39 -1.81 -2.04
C PRO A 70 21.96 -2.79 -3.13
N TYR A 71 20.86 -2.44 -3.85
CA TYR A 71 20.39 -3.17 -5.03
C TYR A 71 19.70 -2.21 -6.02
N SER A 72 19.64 -2.58 -7.31
CA SER A 72 19.03 -1.77 -8.35
C SER A 72 17.66 -2.31 -8.79
N GLY A 73 17.50 -3.62 -8.91
CA GLY A 73 16.27 -4.25 -9.42
C GLY A 73 15.30 -4.65 -8.32
N ASN A 74 14.00 -4.41 -8.55
CA ASN A 74 12.93 -4.77 -7.59
C ASN A 74 12.69 -6.28 -7.48
N VAL A 75 13.03 -7.05 -8.52
CA VAL A 75 12.99 -8.51 -8.52
C VAL A 75 14.40 -9.00 -8.84
N SER A 76 15.19 -9.31 -7.81
CA SER A 76 16.59 -9.72 -7.99
C SER A 76 17.12 -10.49 -6.78
N MET A 77 18.10 -11.36 -7.01
CA MET A 77 18.84 -12.04 -5.93
C MET A 77 19.58 -11.06 -5.03
N ARG A 78 20.05 -9.92 -5.58
CA ARG A 78 20.67 -8.83 -4.79
C ARG A 78 19.69 -8.24 -3.78
N ARG A 79 18.40 -8.10 -4.12
CA ARG A 79 17.38 -7.65 -3.18
C ARG A 79 17.20 -8.65 -2.03
N ILE A 80 17.17 -9.95 -2.31
CA ILE A 80 17.11 -10.99 -1.27
C ILE A 80 18.33 -10.92 -0.36
N ALA A 81 19.53 -10.77 -0.95
CA ALA A 81 20.76 -10.58 -0.17
C ALA A 81 20.72 -9.31 0.70
N SER A 82 20.16 -8.21 0.17
CA SER A 82 19.93 -6.96 0.90
C SER A 82 19.02 -7.16 2.12
N HIS A 83 17.89 -7.88 1.97
CA HIS A 83 16.99 -8.19 3.08
C HIS A 83 17.70 -9.01 4.18
N ARG A 84 18.54 -9.99 3.79
CA ARG A 84 19.32 -10.77 4.74
C ARG A 84 20.42 -9.95 5.44
N ALA A 85 21.05 -9.03 4.70
CA ALA A 85 22.04 -8.11 5.27
C ALA A 85 21.39 -7.18 6.30
N TYR A 86 20.24 -6.57 5.94
CA TYR A 86 19.43 -5.77 6.85
C TYR A 86 19.10 -6.55 8.12
N ALA A 87 18.55 -7.76 7.99
CA ALA A 87 18.16 -8.59 9.13
C ALA A 87 19.33 -8.86 10.07
N ARG A 88 20.52 -9.21 9.54
CA ARG A 88 21.74 -9.43 10.34
C ARG A 88 22.21 -8.17 11.06
N SER A 89 22.25 -7.04 10.34
CA SER A 89 22.67 -5.76 10.92
C SER A 89 21.70 -5.32 12.02
N TRP A 90 20.39 -5.45 11.79
CA TRP A 90 19.38 -5.14 12.79
C TRP A 90 19.50 -6.01 14.03
N THR A 91 19.70 -7.34 13.87
CA THR A 91 19.92 -8.24 15.01
C THR A 91 21.09 -7.77 15.88
N ARG A 92 22.23 -7.43 15.25
CA ARG A 92 23.41 -6.96 15.99
C ARG A 92 23.11 -5.67 16.75
N MET A 93 22.61 -4.63 16.05
CA MET A 93 22.31 -3.34 16.64
C MET A 93 21.28 -3.46 17.75
N ALA A 94 20.23 -4.24 17.56
CA ALA A 94 19.18 -4.48 18.55
C ALA A 94 19.72 -5.16 19.81
N CYS A 95 20.69 -6.07 19.68
CA CYS A 95 21.32 -6.75 20.83
C CYS A 95 22.32 -5.87 21.59
N GLU A 96 22.89 -4.87 20.92
CA GLU A 96 23.86 -3.92 21.52
C GLU A 96 23.15 -2.75 22.26
N ARG A 97 21.83 -2.60 22.05
CA ARG A 97 21.06 -1.53 22.72
C ARG A 97 20.85 -1.84 24.20
N GLY A 98 20.86 -0.76 25.00
CA GLY A 98 20.57 -0.82 26.43
C GLY A 98 19.07 -0.79 26.78
N ASP A 99 18.23 -0.25 25.88
CA ASP A 99 16.76 -0.23 26.02
C ASP A 99 16.14 -1.54 25.47
N ARG A 100 15.01 -1.91 26.05
CA ARG A 100 14.23 -3.09 25.62
C ARG A 100 12.85 -2.66 25.18
N PRO A 101 12.34 -3.19 24.06
CA PRO A 101 10.97 -2.95 23.65
C PRO A 101 10.01 -3.79 24.49
N ASP A 102 8.82 -3.26 24.72
CA ASP A 102 7.66 -4.03 25.17
C ASP A 102 6.91 -4.64 23.98
N LEU A 103 7.01 -3.97 22.80
CA LEU A 103 6.35 -4.33 21.56
C LEU A 103 7.27 -4.13 20.35
N ILE A 104 7.31 -5.11 19.47
CA ILE A 104 7.99 -5.02 18.15
C ILE A 104 6.94 -5.14 17.05
N VAL A 105 6.79 -4.11 16.22
CA VAL A 105 5.99 -4.17 14.99
C VAL A 105 6.94 -4.37 13.82
N SER A 106 6.80 -5.48 13.10
CA SER A 106 7.66 -5.82 11.97
C SER A 106 6.90 -5.96 10.68
N SER A 107 7.41 -5.26 9.65
CA SER A 107 6.79 -5.25 8.33
C SER A 107 7.03 -6.55 7.56
N MET A 108 5.99 -7.06 6.91
CA MET A 108 6.06 -8.07 5.86
C MET A 108 5.82 -7.36 4.51
N PRO A 109 6.72 -7.52 3.51
CA PRO A 109 7.29 -8.78 3.05
C PRO A 109 8.77 -9.02 3.36
N THR A 110 9.39 -8.37 4.32
CA THR A 110 10.80 -8.66 4.65
C THR A 110 10.89 -9.92 5.52
N ILE A 111 10.68 -11.11 4.92
CA ILE A 111 10.63 -12.42 5.62
C ILE A 111 11.80 -12.61 6.58
N SER A 112 13.03 -12.27 6.16
CA SER A 112 14.22 -12.42 7.02
C SER A 112 14.20 -11.48 8.24
N ALA A 113 13.70 -10.25 8.10
CA ALA A 113 13.58 -9.33 9.21
C ALA A 113 12.40 -9.71 10.13
N ALA A 114 11.28 -10.14 9.57
CA ALA A 114 10.16 -10.65 10.35
C ALA A 114 10.55 -11.91 11.18
N SER A 115 11.36 -12.81 10.62
CA SER A 115 11.92 -13.95 11.38
C SER A 115 12.83 -13.48 12.52
N VAL A 116 13.63 -12.43 12.29
CA VAL A 116 14.46 -11.79 13.34
C VAL A 116 13.57 -11.14 14.41
N ALA A 117 12.47 -10.47 14.02
CA ALA A 117 11.52 -9.88 14.97
C ALA A 117 10.99 -10.92 15.97
N ILE A 118 10.57 -12.09 15.48
CA ILE A 118 10.14 -13.21 16.36
C ILE A 118 11.26 -13.66 17.32
N SER A 119 12.50 -13.75 16.81
CA SER A 119 13.63 -14.16 17.64
C SER A 119 14.00 -13.11 18.70
N LEU A 120 13.97 -11.84 18.32
CA LEU A 120 14.20 -10.71 19.23
C LEU A 120 13.09 -10.59 20.28
N GLY A 121 11.82 -10.76 19.88
CA GLY A 121 10.71 -10.75 20.80
C GLY A 121 10.88 -11.78 21.92
N ARG A 122 11.21 -13.02 21.57
CA ARG A 122 11.50 -14.08 22.56
C ARG A 122 12.67 -13.74 23.46
N ARG A 123 13.79 -13.23 22.87
CA ARG A 123 15.00 -12.89 23.63
C ARG A 123 14.82 -11.73 24.59
N LEU A 124 14.02 -10.73 24.18
CA LEU A 124 13.83 -9.48 24.90
C LEU A 124 12.55 -9.47 25.75
N SER A 125 11.76 -10.56 25.70
CA SER A 125 10.45 -10.70 26.32
C SER A 125 9.46 -9.63 25.83
N ALA A 126 9.54 -9.27 24.52
CA ALA A 126 8.67 -8.32 23.88
C ALA A 126 7.59 -9.04 23.05
N ARG A 127 6.38 -8.51 23.03
CA ARG A 127 5.34 -8.97 22.11
C ARG A 127 5.69 -8.60 20.68
N VAL A 128 5.30 -9.43 19.71
CA VAL A 128 5.61 -9.23 18.29
C VAL A 128 4.34 -9.17 17.46
N VAL A 129 4.18 -8.05 16.74
CA VAL A 129 3.16 -7.87 15.72
C VAL A 129 3.82 -8.01 14.34
N ILE A 130 3.29 -8.87 13.51
CA ILE A 130 3.66 -8.95 12.09
C ILE A 130 2.60 -8.22 11.27
N ASP A 131 3.02 -7.16 10.59
CA ASP A 131 2.14 -6.33 9.76
C ASP A 131 2.34 -6.63 8.28
N VAL A 132 1.29 -7.13 7.62
CA VAL A 132 1.34 -7.62 6.24
C VAL A 132 0.91 -6.53 5.26
N GLN A 133 1.87 -6.01 4.49
CA GLN A 133 1.63 -5.01 3.44
C GLN A 133 1.48 -5.60 2.05
N ASP A 134 2.11 -6.76 1.80
CA ASP A 134 2.11 -7.38 0.47
C ASP A 134 2.13 -8.90 0.59
N ALA A 135 1.47 -9.57 -0.33
CA ALA A 135 1.36 -11.01 -0.39
C ALA A 135 2.65 -11.67 -0.94
N TRP A 136 3.70 -11.69 -0.12
CA TRP A 136 4.93 -12.41 -0.43
C TRP A 136 4.97 -13.75 0.31
N PRO A 137 5.42 -14.83 -0.38
CA PRO A 137 5.95 -14.87 -1.74
C PRO A 137 4.90 -15.07 -2.85
N GLU A 138 3.61 -15.08 -2.58
CA GLU A 138 2.52 -15.42 -3.50
C GLU A 138 2.51 -14.54 -4.75
N THR A 139 2.81 -13.26 -4.59
CA THR A 139 2.89 -12.31 -5.71
C THR A 139 3.92 -12.74 -6.77
N PHE A 140 5.03 -13.36 -6.37
CA PHE A 140 6.06 -13.80 -7.32
C PHE A 140 5.65 -15.01 -8.17
N GLU A 141 4.83 -15.91 -7.64
CA GLU A 141 4.30 -17.03 -8.40
C GLU A 141 3.50 -16.56 -9.61
N ARG A 142 2.76 -15.45 -9.44
CA ARG A 142 1.94 -14.86 -10.50
C ARG A 142 2.71 -14.07 -11.55
N LEU A 143 3.94 -13.66 -11.26
CA LEU A 143 4.83 -13.08 -12.27
C LEU A 143 5.32 -14.10 -13.28
N ALA A 144 5.28 -15.39 -12.94
CA ALA A 144 5.60 -16.45 -13.87
C ALA A 144 4.50 -16.64 -14.92
N PRO A 145 4.83 -16.95 -16.19
CA PRO A 145 3.87 -17.37 -17.18
C PRO A 145 3.01 -18.55 -16.70
N ASN A 146 1.74 -18.57 -17.08
CA ASN A 146 0.78 -19.58 -16.58
C ASN A 146 1.31 -21.02 -16.56
N PRO A 147 1.96 -21.56 -17.63
CA PRO A 147 2.45 -22.95 -17.60
C PRO A 147 3.62 -23.16 -16.62
N LEU A 148 4.34 -22.10 -16.21
CA LEU A 148 5.47 -22.18 -15.29
C LEU A 148 5.08 -21.90 -13.83
N ARG A 149 3.86 -21.50 -13.55
CA ARG A 149 3.38 -21.19 -12.18
C ARG A 149 3.53 -22.33 -11.20
N PRO A 150 3.21 -23.61 -11.55
CA PRO A 150 3.45 -24.73 -10.62
C PRO A 150 4.92 -24.90 -10.22
N ILE A 151 5.84 -24.68 -11.17
CA ILE A 151 7.29 -24.75 -10.92
C ILE A 151 7.71 -23.57 -10.03
N ALA A 152 7.26 -22.36 -10.33
CA ALA A 152 7.52 -21.19 -9.50
C ALA A 152 6.97 -21.40 -8.08
N GLY A 153 5.76 -21.94 -7.93
CA GLY A 153 5.15 -22.27 -6.65
C GLY A 153 5.99 -23.28 -5.83
N ALA A 154 6.52 -24.32 -6.48
CA ALA A 154 7.40 -25.30 -5.84
C ALA A 154 8.73 -24.65 -5.37
N LEU A 155 9.33 -23.79 -6.19
CA LEU A 155 10.55 -23.05 -5.84
C LEU A 155 10.32 -22.06 -4.69
N LEU A 156 9.13 -21.47 -4.58
CA LEU A 156 8.78 -20.51 -3.54
C LEU A 156 8.25 -21.19 -2.27
N ALA A 157 7.99 -22.49 -2.28
CA ALA A 157 7.44 -23.22 -1.14
C ALA A 157 8.26 -23.08 0.16
N PRO A 158 9.61 -23.05 0.17
CA PRO A 158 10.39 -22.81 1.38
C PRO A 158 10.12 -21.43 1.99
N LEU A 159 10.02 -20.39 1.15
CA LEU A 159 9.70 -19.01 1.61
C LEU A 159 8.28 -18.93 2.15
N ARG A 160 7.32 -19.61 1.51
CA ARG A 160 5.94 -19.70 1.98
C ARG A 160 5.85 -20.38 3.35
N ARG A 161 6.55 -21.49 3.53
CA ARG A 161 6.61 -22.19 4.82
C ARG A 161 7.21 -21.32 5.92
N GLU A 162 8.24 -20.53 5.59
CA GLU A 162 8.84 -19.60 6.54
C GLU A 162 7.88 -18.47 6.91
N ALA A 163 7.20 -17.86 5.93
CA ALA A 163 6.17 -16.84 6.18
C ALA A 163 5.06 -17.41 7.11
N GLN A 164 4.57 -18.63 6.84
CA GLN A 164 3.57 -19.29 7.67
C GLN A 164 4.06 -19.58 9.10
N ARG A 165 5.34 -19.91 9.28
CA ARG A 165 5.93 -20.08 10.62
C ARG A 165 5.96 -18.76 11.38
N ILE A 166 6.31 -17.67 10.68
CA ILE A 166 6.35 -16.33 11.25
C ILE A 166 4.96 -15.91 11.70
N TYR A 167 3.93 -16.06 10.85
CA TYR A 167 2.55 -15.72 11.20
C TYR A 167 2.04 -16.49 12.42
N ARG A 168 2.35 -17.80 12.52
CA ARG A 168 1.96 -18.62 13.67
C ARG A 168 2.74 -18.28 14.96
N ALA A 169 3.97 -17.78 14.82
CA ALA A 169 4.83 -17.48 15.96
C ALA A 169 4.67 -16.04 16.47
N ALA A 170 3.99 -15.18 15.74
CA ALA A 170 3.67 -13.82 16.15
C ALA A 170 2.58 -13.80 17.22
N ASP A 171 2.68 -12.88 18.16
CA ASP A 171 1.63 -12.65 19.16
C ASP A 171 0.36 -12.11 18.50
N MET A 172 0.53 -11.23 17.48
CA MET A 172 -0.56 -10.65 16.71
C MET A 172 -0.16 -10.53 15.22
N VAL A 173 -1.15 -10.59 14.34
CA VAL A 173 -0.98 -10.34 12.91
C VAL A 173 -1.95 -9.27 12.45
N THR A 174 -1.42 -8.28 11.75
CA THR A 174 -2.19 -7.18 11.18
C THR A 174 -1.90 -7.07 9.67
N GLY A 175 -2.66 -6.28 8.95
CA GLY A 175 -2.34 -6.01 7.54
C GLY A 175 -3.28 -5.02 6.88
N VAL A 176 -2.99 -4.73 5.62
CA VAL A 176 -3.59 -3.61 4.89
C VAL A 176 -4.95 -3.92 4.24
N CYS A 177 -5.39 -5.18 4.23
CA CYS A 177 -6.70 -5.57 3.67
C CYS A 177 -7.15 -6.93 4.22
N ASP A 178 -8.44 -7.22 4.17
CA ASP A 178 -9.01 -8.49 4.67
C ASP A 178 -8.52 -9.71 3.89
N ARG A 179 -8.16 -9.55 2.62
CA ARG A 179 -7.62 -10.63 1.79
C ARG A 179 -6.36 -11.27 2.40
N TYR A 180 -5.58 -10.52 3.17
CA TYR A 180 -4.37 -11.05 3.80
C TYR A 180 -4.66 -11.86 5.07
N ARG A 181 -5.88 -11.81 5.61
CA ARG A 181 -6.32 -12.75 6.66
C ARG A 181 -6.21 -14.18 6.18
N ASP A 182 -6.75 -14.48 5.00
CA ASP A 182 -6.69 -15.83 4.40
C ASP A 182 -5.25 -16.27 4.15
N LEU A 183 -4.40 -15.34 3.72
CA LEU A 183 -2.98 -15.58 3.52
C LEU A 183 -2.25 -15.99 4.80
N THR A 184 -2.59 -15.35 5.92
CA THR A 184 -1.92 -15.57 7.21
C THR A 184 -2.47 -16.78 7.97
N GLY A 185 -3.70 -17.18 7.70
CA GLY A 185 -4.42 -18.24 8.42
C GLY A 185 -4.69 -17.88 9.88
N ARG A 186 -4.84 -16.59 10.22
CA ARG A 186 -5.08 -16.06 11.56
C ARG A 186 -6.51 -15.52 11.68
N ASP A 187 -7.24 -16.03 12.67
CA ASP A 187 -8.60 -15.56 12.97
C ASP A 187 -8.57 -14.21 13.72
N ASP A 188 -7.53 -13.98 14.52
CA ASP A 188 -7.26 -12.76 15.28
C ASP A 188 -6.55 -11.66 14.46
N TYR A 189 -6.69 -11.72 13.13
CA TYR A 189 -6.13 -10.74 12.21
C TYR A 189 -6.85 -9.38 12.34
N PHE A 190 -6.07 -8.31 12.51
CA PHE A 190 -6.58 -6.94 12.49
C PHE A 190 -6.26 -6.24 11.18
N ARG A 191 -7.31 -5.75 10.51
CA ARG A 191 -7.15 -4.96 9.30
C ARG A 191 -6.94 -3.49 9.64
N ALA A 192 -5.85 -2.91 9.14
CA ALA A 192 -5.61 -1.48 9.16
C ALA A 192 -5.27 -1.03 7.73
N TYR A 193 -6.15 -0.32 7.07
CA TYR A 193 -5.89 0.25 5.74
C TYR A 193 -4.70 1.22 5.77
N LEU A 194 -4.17 1.60 4.59
CA LEU A 194 -3.06 2.56 4.50
C LEU A 194 -3.47 3.97 4.95
N GLY A 195 -4.72 4.33 4.73
CA GLY A 195 -5.27 5.61 5.14
C GLY A 195 -4.81 6.83 4.32
N ILE A 196 -5.48 7.92 4.57
CA ILE A 196 -5.20 9.25 3.98
C ILE A 196 -5.06 10.26 5.12
N GLU A 197 -4.03 11.09 5.06
CA GLU A 197 -3.82 12.18 6.04
C GLU A 197 -4.83 13.31 5.86
N ALA A 198 -5.25 13.94 6.97
CA ALA A 198 -6.22 15.02 6.99
C ALA A 198 -5.92 16.22 6.03
N PRO A 199 -4.67 16.69 5.85
CA PRO A 199 -4.38 17.75 4.90
C PRO A 199 -4.78 17.43 3.46
N ARG A 200 -4.70 16.16 3.06
CA ARG A 200 -5.13 15.72 1.72
C ARG A 200 -6.66 15.69 1.57
N HIS A 201 -7.38 15.33 2.62
CA HIS A 201 -8.84 15.43 2.64
C HIS A 201 -9.29 16.87 2.44
N ARG A 202 -8.74 17.80 3.22
CA ARG A 202 -9.10 19.22 3.19
C ARG A 202 -8.87 19.83 1.81
N PHE A 203 -7.78 19.49 1.13
CA PHE A 203 -7.52 19.99 -0.21
C PHE A 203 -8.71 19.75 -1.15
N PHE A 204 -9.34 18.58 -1.05
CA PHE A 204 -10.46 18.21 -1.93
C PHE A 204 -11.82 18.70 -1.41
N GLU A 205 -11.99 18.92 -0.10
CA GLU A 205 -13.24 19.44 0.48
C GLU A 205 -13.56 20.88 0.06
N ASP A 206 -12.51 21.69 -0.15
CA ASP A 206 -12.63 23.09 -0.55
C ASP A 206 -12.87 23.29 -2.06
N LEU A 207 -12.82 22.24 -2.85
CA LEU A 207 -12.95 22.33 -4.30
C LEU A 207 -14.42 22.24 -4.76
N ARG A 208 -14.82 23.14 -5.65
CA ARG A 208 -16.11 23.06 -6.35
C ARG A 208 -15.94 22.18 -7.60
N TYR A 209 -16.74 21.14 -7.67
CA TYR A 209 -16.68 20.15 -8.74
C TYR A 209 -17.88 20.25 -9.67
N GLY A 210 -17.68 20.01 -10.97
CA GLY A 210 -18.75 19.74 -11.92
C GLY A 210 -19.44 18.39 -11.61
N THR A 211 -20.74 18.30 -11.87
CA THR A 211 -21.51 17.06 -11.76
C THR A 211 -21.75 16.48 -13.15
N GLY A 212 -21.56 15.16 -13.29
CA GLY A 212 -21.98 14.44 -14.51
C GLY A 212 -20.94 14.29 -15.62
N GLY A 213 -19.70 14.73 -15.42
CA GLY A 213 -18.62 14.52 -16.39
C GLY A 213 -18.23 13.04 -16.57
N ARG A 214 -17.54 12.75 -17.68
CA ARG A 214 -17.09 11.42 -18.08
C ARG A 214 -15.58 11.37 -18.31
N ARG A 215 -14.83 12.24 -17.64
CA ARG A 215 -13.37 12.28 -17.66
C ARG A 215 -12.81 11.28 -16.68
N LEU A 216 -12.18 10.25 -17.23
CA LEU A 216 -11.55 9.17 -16.48
C LEU A 216 -10.15 9.56 -16.05
N VAL A 217 -9.69 9.05 -14.92
CA VAL A 217 -8.28 9.14 -14.52
C VAL A 217 -7.75 7.81 -14.05
N TYR A 218 -6.51 7.53 -14.45
CA TYR A 218 -5.68 6.47 -13.90
C TYR A 218 -4.41 7.07 -13.31
N SER A 219 -4.08 6.74 -12.07
CA SER A 219 -2.83 7.16 -11.43
C SER A 219 -2.02 5.97 -10.89
N GLY A 220 -0.72 5.95 -11.17
CA GLY A 220 0.22 4.97 -10.63
C GLY A 220 1.10 4.26 -11.65
N ASN A 221 1.58 3.07 -11.28
CA ASN A 221 2.44 2.26 -12.15
C ASN A 221 1.66 1.75 -13.37
N LEU A 222 2.24 1.87 -14.57
CA LEU A 222 1.71 1.40 -15.85
C LEU A 222 2.14 -0.04 -16.15
N GLY A 223 2.52 -0.80 -15.13
CA GLY A 223 3.04 -2.16 -15.29
C GLY A 223 1.96 -3.22 -15.56
N ARG A 224 2.43 -4.44 -15.79
CA ARG A 224 1.63 -5.60 -16.26
C ARG A 224 0.48 -6.02 -15.34
N SER A 225 0.44 -5.58 -14.08
CA SER A 225 -0.66 -5.87 -13.15
C SER A 225 -1.95 -5.11 -13.48
N TYR A 226 -1.86 -4.09 -14.36
CA TYR A 226 -2.98 -3.23 -14.73
C TYR A 226 -3.36 -3.42 -16.19
N ASP A 227 -4.67 -3.50 -16.45
CA ASP A 227 -5.25 -3.69 -17.77
C ASP A 227 -5.69 -2.34 -18.38
N LEU A 228 -4.72 -1.49 -18.69
CA LEU A 228 -4.98 -0.20 -19.32
C LEU A 228 -5.47 -0.34 -20.77
N ASP A 229 -5.14 -1.44 -21.44
CA ASP A 229 -5.63 -1.73 -22.80
C ASP A 229 -7.16 -1.76 -22.86
N THR A 230 -7.81 -2.38 -21.86
CA THR A 230 -9.26 -2.40 -21.76
C THR A 230 -9.86 -1.02 -21.56
N VAL A 231 -9.20 -0.17 -20.77
CA VAL A 231 -9.64 1.23 -20.56
C VAL A 231 -9.54 2.02 -21.86
N VAL A 232 -8.40 1.93 -22.55
CA VAL A 232 -8.19 2.60 -23.85
C VAL A 232 -9.18 2.13 -24.91
N LYS A 233 -9.47 0.82 -24.97
CA LYS A 233 -10.51 0.28 -25.88
C LYS A 233 -11.89 0.88 -25.60
N ALA A 234 -12.26 1.04 -24.34
CA ALA A 234 -13.53 1.68 -23.97
C ALA A 234 -13.57 3.16 -24.39
N VAL A 235 -12.48 3.91 -24.18
CA VAL A 235 -12.34 5.31 -24.61
C VAL A 235 -12.39 5.43 -26.14
N LYS A 236 -11.78 4.50 -26.88
CA LYS A 236 -11.86 4.49 -28.36
C LYS A 236 -13.27 4.24 -28.86
N ALA A 237 -14.03 3.41 -28.17
CA ALA A 237 -15.40 3.01 -28.56
C ALA A 237 -16.47 4.04 -28.19
N ASP A 238 -16.24 4.89 -27.20
CA ASP A 238 -17.18 5.93 -26.74
C ASP A 238 -16.52 7.31 -26.80
N GLU A 239 -16.98 8.14 -27.75
CA GLU A 239 -16.43 9.47 -28.02
C GLU A 239 -16.62 10.47 -26.87
N SER A 240 -17.54 10.20 -25.97
CA SER A 240 -17.77 11.03 -24.78
C SER A 240 -16.78 10.78 -23.64
N LEU A 241 -15.93 9.75 -23.76
CA LEU A 241 -14.95 9.41 -22.75
C LEU A 241 -13.58 10.04 -23.07
N GLU A 242 -12.95 10.57 -22.05
CA GLU A 242 -11.56 11.00 -22.03
C GLU A 242 -10.81 10.27 -20.92
N LEU A 243 -9.52 10.06 -21.06
CA LEU A 243 -8.67 9.40 -20.07
C LEU A 243 -7.39 10.20 -19.82
N ASP A 244 -7.17 10.56 -18.58
CA ASP A 244 -5.90 11.09 -18.11
C ASP A 244 -5.10 9.97 -17.40
N VAL A 245 -3.84 9.80 -17.81
CA VAL A 245 -2.93 8.78 -17.28
C VAL A 245 -1.74 9.47 -16.63
N ALA A 246 -1.65 9.38 -15.31
CA ALA A 246 -0.53 9.90 -14.52
C ALA A 246 0.26 8.76 -13.88
N GLY A 247 1.57 8.66 -14.17
CA GLY A 247 2.38 7.60 -13.59
C GLY A 247 3.61 7.26 -14.43
N PHE A 248 4.19 6.11 -14.14
CA PHE A 248 5.42 5.66 -14.80
C PHE A 248 5.28 4.21 -15.30
N GLY A 249 5.94 3.91 -16.41
CA GLY A 249 5.94 2.60 -17.07
C GLY A 249 5.86 2.73 -18.58
N GLU A 250 5.98 1.59 -19.27
CA GLU A 250 6.00 1.51 -20.73
C GLU A 250 4.58 1.22 -21.27
N PHE A 251 3.70 2.19 -21.19
CA PHE A 251 2.38 2.11 -21.80
C PHE A 251 2.11 3.37 -22.63
N SER A 252 1.54 3.19 -23.81
CA SER A 252 1.22 4.29 -24.73
C SER A 252 -0.08 4.01 -25.49
N SER A 253 -0.69 5.04 -26.03
CA SER A 253 -1.87 4.98 -26.88
C SER A 253 -1.81 6.05 -27.97
N ASP A 254 -2.32 5.73 -29.13
CA ASP A 254 -2.51 6.64 -30.27
C ASP A 254 -3.84 7.41 -30.22
N CYS A 255 -4.71 7.11 -29.25
CA CYS A 255 -6.00 7.78 -29.09
C CYS A 255 -5.81 9.23 -28.59
N PRO A 256 -6.28 10.26 -29.32
CA PRO A 256 -6.09 11.66 -28.91
C PRO A 256 -6.83 12.04 -27.64
N ARG A 257 -7.82 11.23 -27.22
CA ARG A 257 -8.55 11.42 -25.95
C ARG A 257 -7.89 10.72 -24.76
N VAL A 258 -6.71 10.11 -24.95
CA VAL A 258 -5.87 9.56 -23.89
C VAL A 258 -4.65 10.45 -23.69
N ARG A 259 -4.59 11.15 -22.58
CA ARG A 259 -3.52 12.09 -22.25
C ARG A 259 -2.56 11.48 -21.23
N PHE A 260 -1.28 11.47 -21.54
CA PHE A 260 -0.22 10.97 -20.65
C PHE A 260 0.52 12.15 -19.99
N HIS A 261 0.55 12.16 -18.67
CA HIS A 261 1.16 13.21 -17.86
C HIS A 261 2.53 12.82 -17.27
N GLY A 262 2.94 11.56 -17.42
CA GLY A 262 4.14 11.06 -16.77
C GLY A 262 3.99 11.05 -15.23
N MET A 263 5.13 11.02 -14.53
CA MET A 263 5.14 11.17 -13.08
C MET A 263 4.85 12.62 -12.68
N LEU A 264 3.80 12.81 -11.89
CA LEU A 264 3.42 14.12 -11.37
C LEU A 264 3.84 14.28 -9.91
N PRO A 265 4.31 15.46 -9.49
CA PRO A 265 4.39 15.82 -8.07
C PRO A 265 3.02 15.71 -7.40
N ALA A 266 3.00 15.50 -6.08
CA ALA A 266 1.77 15.25 -5.33
C ALA A 266 0.69 16.32 -5.55
N GLU A 267 1.06 17.59 -5.51
CA GLU A 267 0.14 18.73 -5.71
C GLU A 267 -0.47 18.74 -7.12
N ARG A 268 0.36 18.44 -8.15
CA ARG A 268 -0.12 18.37 -9.54
C ARG A 268 -1.04 17.16 -9.76
N LEU A 269 -0.74 16.03 -9.10
CA LEU A 269 -1.63 14.88 -9.14
C LEU A 269 -2.98 15.20 -8.48
N GLN A 270 -2.96 15.89 -7.32
CA GLN A 270 -4.17 16.32 -6.64
C GLN A 270 -5.02 17.25 -7.53
N ALA A 271 -4.38 18.22 -8.19
CA ALA A 271 -5.07 19.11 -9.13
C ALA A 271 -5.71 18.32 -10.29
N LEU A 272 -4.98 17.37 -10.88
CA LEU A 272 -5.51 16.50 -11.94
C LEU A 272 -6.72 15.67 -11.46
N LEU A 273 -6.62 15.06 -10.26
CA LEU A 273 -7.73 14.29 -9.69
C LEU A 273 -8.96 15.16 -9.46
N ALA A 274 -8.78 16.42 -9.06
CA ALA A 274 -9.87 17.36 -8.87
C ALA A 274 -10.63 17.70 -10.17
N GLU A 275 -9.93 17.70 -11.30
CA GLU A 275 -10.50 17.98 -12.63
C GLU A 275 -11.21 16.77 -13.26
N CYS A 276 -10.98 15.57 -12.73
CA CYS A 276 -11.56 14.33 -13.26
C CYS A 276 -12.85 13.94 -12.53
N ASP A 277 -13.60 13.03 -13.12
CA ASP A 277 -14.90 12.59 -12.61
C ASP A 277 -14.88 11.15 -12.08
N ILE A 278 -14.09 10.28 -12.69
CA ILE A 278 -14.09 8.84 -12.45
C ILE A 278 -12.66 8.35 -12.32
N GLY A 279 -12.35 7.75 -11.17
CA GLY A 279 -11.10 7.01 -10.94
C GLY A 279 -11.23 5.57 -11.41
N VAL A 280 -10.38 5.14 -12.36
CA VAL A 280 -10.42 3.76 -12.87
C VAL A 280 -9.35 2.91 -12.21
N ILE A 281 -9.77 1.73 -11.72
CA ILE A 281 -8.90 0.73 -11.10
C ILE A 281 -8.91 -0.55 -11.94
N PRO A 282 -8.13 -0.59 -13.05
CA PRO A 282 -8.17 -1.69 -14.01
C PRO A 282 -7.17 -2.80 -13.60
N MET A 283 -7.50 -3.56 -12.59
CA MET A 283 -6.67 -4.70 -12.18
C MET A 283 -6.95 -5.92 -13.05
N ARG A 284 -5.93 -6.75 -13.27
CA ARG A 284 -6.11 -8.06 -13.92
C ARG A 284 -6.72 -9.05 -12.92
N ASP A 285 -7.44 -10.09 -13.45
CA ASP A 285 -8.17 -11.10 -12.67
C ASP A 285 -7.32 -11.80 -11.60
N ASP A 286 -6.05 -11.97 -11.87
CA ASP A 286 -5.15 -12.73 -11.02
C ASP A 286 -4.40 -11.89 -9.98
N SER A 287 -4.81 -10.64 -9.74
CA SER A 287 -4.18 -9.77 -8.75
C SER A 287 -4.40 -10.25 -7.32
N TRP A 288 -3.32 -10.22 -6.50
CA TRP A 288 -3.41 -10.41 -5.04
C TRP A 288 -3.78 -9.13 -4.28
N VAL A 289 -3.83 -7.99 -4.94
CA VAL A 289 -4.17 -6.72 -4.32
C VAL A 289 -5.64 -6.73 -3.90
N GLY A 290 -5.90 -6.57 -2.59
CA GLY A 290 -7.27 -6.42 -2.06
C GLY A 290 -7.78 -4.99 -2.24
N ILE A 291 -7.01 -4.01 -1.79
CA ILE A 291 -7.29 -2.58 -1.93
C ILE A 291 -6.04 -1.88 -2.51
N PRO A 292 -6.09 -1.33 -3.71
CA PRO A 292 -4.95 -0.63 -4.31
C PRO A 292 -4.85 0.82 -3.79
N ASN A 293 -3.62 1.34 -3.69
CA ASN A 293 -3.35 2.69 -3.16
C ASN A 293 -4.16 3.79 -3.84
N LYS A 294 -4.41 3.68 -5.14
CA LYS A 294 -5.20 4.66 -5.89
C LYS A 294 -6.66 4.79 -5.42
N MET A 295 -7.20 3.74 -4.79
CA MET A 295 -8.56 3.79 -4.23
C MET A 295 -8.67 4.83 -3.11
N PHE A 296 -7.63 4.95 -2.28
CA PHE A 296 -7.57 5.97 -1.24
C PHE A 296 -7.53 7.38 -1.84
N ASP A 297 -6.67 7.58 -2.85
CA ASP A 297 -6.54 8.87 -3.53
C ASP A 297 -7.82 9.27 -4.25
N TYR A 298 -8.50 8.32 -4.92
CA TYR A 298 -9.76 8.57 -5.62
C TYR A 298 -10.90 8.85 -4.66
N ALA A 299 -10.98 8.11 -3.56
CA ALA A 299 -11.98 8.37 -2.52
C ALA A 299 -11.81 9.75 -1.89
N ALA A 300 -10.55 10.15 -1.57
CA ALA A 300 -10.24 11.47 -1.03
C ALA A 300 -10.59 12.61 -2.01
N ALA A 301 -10.38 12.37 -3.32
CA ALA A 301 -10.76 13.33 -4.36
C ALA A 301 -12.26 13.33 -4.69
N GLY A 302 -13.06 12.50 -4.03
CA GLY A 302 -14.50 12.38 -4.31
C GLY A 302 -14.81 11.83 -5.70
N LEU A 303 -13.86 11.11 -6.34
CA LEU A 303 -14.09 10.51 -7.64
C LEU A 303 -15.05 9.31 -7.54
N ARG A 304 -15.93 9.17 -8.51
CA ARG A 304 -16.66 7.90 -8.70
C ARG A 304 -15.65 6.82 -9.05
N ILE A 305 -15.76 5.63 -8.44
CA ILE A 305 -14.76 4.58 -8.59
C ILE A 305 -15.28 3.48 -9.48
N VAL A 306 -14.59 3.26 -10.60
CA VAL A 306 -14.87 2.14 -11.51
C VAL A 306 -13.73 1.13 -11.40
N THR A 307 -14.02 -0.07 -10.90
CA THR A 307 -13.00 -1.07 -10.60
C THR A 307 -13.33 -2.44 -11.19
N SER A 308 -12.28 -3.14 -11.64
CA SER A 308 -12.37 -4.56 -12.01
C SER A 308 -12.10 -5.51 -10.83
N LEU A 309 -11.67 -4.98 -9.67
CA LEU A 309 -11.47 -5.79 -8.47
C LEU A 309 -12.81 -6.23 -7.90
N GLY A 310 -12.87 -7.52 -7.55
CA GLY A 310 -13.90 -8.09 -6.68
C GLY A 310 -13.60 -7.92 -5.19
N GLY A 311 -14.26 -8.74 -4.37
CA GLY A 311 -13.99 -8.84 -2.94
C GLY A 311 -14.14 -7.51 -2.20
N GLU A 312 -13.16 -7.16 -1.39
CA GLU A 312 -13.19 -6.01 -0.47
C GLU A 312 -13.35 -4.66 -1.21
N ALA A 313 -12.63 -4.46 -2.31
CA ALA A 313 -12.75 -3.23 -3.10
C ALA A 313 -14.16 -3.05 -3.68
N ALA A 314 -14.71 -4.11 -4.29
CA ALA A 314 -16.09 -4.10 -4.79
C ALA A 314 -17.11 -3.90 -3.65
N GLY A 315 -16.89 -4.52 -2.51
CA GLY A 315 -17.72 -4.40 -1.31
C GLY A 315 -17.80 -2.95 -0.81
N LEU A 316 -16.68 -2.24 -0.76
CA LEU A 316 -16.63 -0.82 -0.39
C LEU A 316 -17.36 0.06 -1.41
N VAL A 317 -17.11 -0.14 -2.70
CA VAL A 317 -17.81 0.60 -3.77
C VAL A 317 -19.33 0.42 -3.67
N ALA A 318 -19.79 -0.81 -3.43
CA ALA A 318 -21.21 -1.11 -3.27
C ALA A 318 -21.80 -0.53 -1.97
N LYS A 319 -21.11 -0.69 -0.82
CA LYS A 319 -21.52 -0.20 0.50
C LYS A 319 -21.79 1.31 0.47
N TYR A 320 -20.87 2.06 -0.13
CA TYR A 320 -20.95 3.51 -0.20
C TYR A 320 -21.67 4.02 -1.45
N ARG A 321 -22.07 3.13 -2.37
CA ARG A 321 -22.69 3.51 -3.66
C ARG A 321 -21.89 4.57 -4.41
N CYS A 322 -20.57 4.49 -4.35
CA CYS A 322 -19.64 5.50 -4.87
C CYS A 322 -19.08 5.17 -6.26
N GLY A 323 -19.63 4.15 -6.95
CA GLY A 323 -19.13 3.73 -8.24
C GLY A 323 -19.73 2.41 -8.71
N ALA A 324 -19.01 1.73 -9.59
CA ALA A 324 -19.44 0.46 -10.16
C ALA A 324 -18.26 -0.49 -10.40
N THR A 325 -18.57 -1.79 -10.54
CA THR A 325 -17.59 -2.81 -10.92
C THR A 325 -17.78 -3.23 -12.38
N TYR A 326 -16.70 -3.69 -13.00
CA TYR A 326 -16.73 -4.23 -14.35
C TYR A 326 -15.90 -5.52 -14.48
N ARG A 327 -16.14 -6.32 -15.53
CA ARG A 327 -15.38 -7.54 -15.78
C ARG A 327 -14.01 -7.22 -16.38
N PRO A 328 -12.90 -7.70 -15.79
CA PRO A 328 -11.56 -7.50 -16.33
C PRO A 328 -11.48 -7.93 -17.80
N GLY A 329 -10.72 -7.18 -18.61
CA GLY A 329 -10.54 -7.46 -20.04
C GLY A 329 -11.73 -7.14 -20.95
N VAL A 330 -12.88 -6.66 -20.42
CA VAL A 330 -14.11 -6.45 -21.18
C VAL A 330 -14.46 -4.95 -21.25
N ALA A 331 -14.08 -4.29 -22.35
CA ALA A 331 -14.27 -2.86 -22.56
C ALA A 331 -15.74 -2.41 -22.52
N THR A 332 -16.66 -3.23 -23.05
CA THR A 332 -18.11 -2.97 -23.00
C THR A 332 -18.66 -3.01 -21.58
N SER A 333 -18.12 -3.89 -20.72
CA SER A 333 -18.46 -3.93 -19.31
C SER A 333 -17.95 -2.68 -18.56
N LEU A 334 -16.77 -2.18 -18.91
CA LEU A 334 -16.25 -0.93 -18.36
C LEU A 334 -17.13 0.26 -18.79
N ALA A 335 -17.50 0.37 -20.06
CA ALA A 335 -18.39 1.43 -20.54
C ALA A 335 -19.75 1.40 -19.85
N ALA A 336 -20.32 0.21 -19.63
CA ALA A 336 -21.56 0.04 -18.86
C ALA A 336 -21.39 0.50 -17.39
N ALA A 337 -20.28 0.15 -16.74
CA ALA A 337 -19.97 0.59 -15.37
C ALA A 337 -19.81 2.12 -15.28
N VAL A 338 -19.14 2.75 -16.23
CA VAL A 338 -19.04 4.22 -16.32
C VAL A 338 -20.44 4.84 -16.47
N SER A 339 -21.29 4.28 -17.32
CA SER A 339 -22.67 4.78 -17.50
C SER A 339 -23.51 4.61 -16.23
N ALA A 340 -23.35 3.49 -15.51
CA ALA A 340 -24.02 3.24 -14.24
C ALA A 340 -23.60 4.22 -13.12
N CYS A 341 -22.44 4.87 -13.25
CA CYS A 341 -22.01 5.92 -12.33
C CYS A 341 -22.72 7.28 -12.58
N GLY A 342 -23.56 7.40 -13.60
CA GLY A 342 -24.33 8.61 -13.87
C GLY A 342 -25.21 8.97 -12.66
N GLY A 343 -25.16 10.24 -12.25
CA GLY A 343 -25.94 10.73 -11.10
C GLY A 343 -25.35 10.45 -9.71
N ILE A 344 -24.25 9.69 -9.60
CA ILE A 344 -23.53 9.51 -8.33
C ILE A 344 -22.78 10.81 -8.01
N GLY A 345 -23.09 11.40 -6.84
CA GLY A 345 -22.38 12.56 -6.32
C GLY A 345 -21.02 12.22 -5.72
N ARG A 346 -20.13 13.22 -5.63
CA ARG A 346 -18.81 13.06 -5.01
C ARG A 346 -18.86 12.73 -3.52
N ASP A 347 -19.92 13.14 -2.84
CA ASP A 347 -20.12 12.91 -1.40
C ASP A 347 -20.06 11.43 -1.01
N ALA A 348 -20.48 10.54 -1.90
CA ALA A 348 -20.44 9.10 -1.66
C ALA A 348 -19.00 8.58 -1.46
N SER A 349 -18.08 9.02 -2.31
CA SER A 349 -16.66 8.65 -2.19
C SER A 349 -15.96 9.38 -1.04
N LEU A 350 -16.29 10.65 -0.81
CA LEU A 350 -15.79 11.42 0.34
C LEU A 350 -16.24 10.80 1.66
N GLU A 351 -17.48 10.32 1.76
CA GLU A 351 -17.99 9.62 2.94
C GLU A 351 -17.26 8.30 3.16
N MET A 352 -17.02 7.51 2.10
CA MET A 352 -16.18 6.33 2.18
C MET A 352 -14.78 6.67 2.70
N CYS A 353 -14.17 7.75 2.19
CA CYS A 353 -12.86 8.19 2.62
C CYS A 353 -12.83 8.55 4.10
N ARG A 354 -13.78 9.36 4.58
CA ARG A 354 -13.88 9.77 5.99
C ARG A 354 -14.12 8.59 6.93
N ARG A 355 -14.92 7.61 6.52
CA ARG A 355 -15.30 6.47 7.36
C ARG A 355 -14.25 5.37 7.41
N GLU A 356 -13.66 5.07 6.25
CA GLU A 356 -12.82 3.87 6.09
C GLU A 356 -11.32 4.21 5.96
N PHE A 357 -10.98 5.44 5.52
CA PHE A 357 -9.61 5.76 5.11
C PHE A 357 -8.97 6.93 5.88
N ASP A 358 -9.58 7.39 6.96
CA ASP A 358 -8.96 8.37 7.86
C ASP A 358 -7.75 7.74 8.57
N ALA A 359 -6.55 8.22 8.24
CA ALA A 359 -5.30 7.67 8.76
C ALA A 359 -5.19 7.82 10.29
N ILE A 360 -5.67 8.92 10.88
CA ILE A 360 -5.60 9.13 12.32
C ILE A 360 -6.43 8.06 13.01
N LYS A 361 -7.69 7.90 12.60
CA LYS A 361 -8.58 6.91 13.18
C LYS A 361 -8.03 5.48 12.99
N ILE A 362 -7.59 5.13 11.79
CA ILE A 362 -7.05 3.79 11.49
C ILE A 362 -5.89 3.44 12.43
N TYR A 363 -4.94 4.36 12.60
CA TYR A 363 -3.75 4.05 13.39
C TYR A 363 -3.96 4.23 14.88
N ASP A 364 -4.91 5.04 15.33
CA ASP A 364 -5.32 5.09 16.74
C ASP A 364 -6.06 3.78 17.13
N ASP A 365 -6.96 3.28 16.27
CA ASP A 365 -7.61 1.96 16.45
C ASP A 365 -6.57 0.82 16.40
N TYR A 366 -5.57 0.91 15.52
CA TYR A 366 -4.44 -0.04 15.45
C TYR A 366 -3.66 -0.06 16.76
N VAL A 367 -3.27 1.10 17.28
CA VAL A 367 -2.55 1.20 18.56
C VAL A 367 -3.40 0.61 19.69
N GLY A 368 -4.69 0.95 19.76
CA GLY A 368 -5.61 0.37 20.72
C GLY A 368 -5.59 -1.16 20.67
N PHE A 369 -5.69 -1.75 19.47
CA PHE A 369 -5.68 -3.21 19.29
C PHE A 369 -4.36 -3.86 19.74
N VAL A 370 -3.21 -3.35 19.28
CA VAL A 370 -1.92 -4.02 19.55
C VAL A 370 -1.37 -3.77 20.95
N THR A 371 -1.93 -2.79 21.69
CA THR A 371 -1.53 -2.51 23.08
C THR A 371 -2.45 -3.15 24.11
N MET A 372 -3.54 -3.80 23.70
CA MET A 372 -4.37 -4.59 24.60
C MET A 372 -3.51 -5.61 25.37
N PRO A 373 -3.80 -5.83 26.66
CA PRO A 373 -3.06 -6.77 27.52
C PRO A 373 -3.12 -8.22 27.03
#